data_cfdf5c5e3d93cca7280978d781635c28
#
_entry.id   cfdf5c5e3d93cca7280978d781635c28
#
_cell.length_a   1.000
_cell.length_b   1.000
_cell.length_c   1.000
_cell.angle_alpha   90.00
_cell.angle_beta   90.00
_cell.angle_gamma   90.00
#
_symmetry.space_group_name_H-M   'P 1'
#
loop_
_entity.id
_entity.type
_entity.pdbx_description
1 polymer ?
#
loop_
_entity_poly.entity_id
_entity_poly.type
_entity_poly.pdbx_seq_one_letter_code
_entity_poly.pdbx_strand_id
1 'polypeptide(L)'
;MAKIRVGILFGGSSREREISFAGGRTVFDNLDKSLFEAVPLFLDSLGQLILLDWPYLYKGTIRDFYPPVDFLPDSPNGFQVYAESLDLDASEAERMAHAVGKKLSWQQLPHLTDFVFLCLHGPDGEDGRLQGLLEFYRVPYSGSGIFGSAAGIHKGRQKQLMRDMNFPVPPFALISREQWLRPQNSAALGFLDEKVPFSLVVKSARQGSSIGVTVLKEQDEAAL
;
A
#
# COMPACT_ATOMS: atom_id res chain seq x y z
N MET A 1 -16.93 11.28 28.41
CA MET A 1 -15.54 11.54 27.97
C MET A 1 -15.58 11.91 26.51
N ALA A 2 -14.67 12.78 26.04
CA ALA A 2 -14.52 12.99 24.60
C ALA A 2 -14.02 11.69 23.95
N LYS A 3 -14.54 11.37 22.76
CA LYS A 3 -14.08 10.20 22.00
C LYS A 3 -12.68 10.44 21.45
N ILE A 4 -11.90 9.37 21.31
CA ILE A 4 -10.62 9.40 20.62
C ILE A 4 -10.90 9.46 19.11
N ARG A 5 -10.35 10.43 18.40
CA ARG A 5 -10.51 10.61 16.96
C ARG A 5 -9.50 9.73 16.23
N VAL A 6 -10.00 8.71 15.56
CA VAL A 6 -9.18 7.75 14.80
C VAL A 6 -9.28 8.07 13.31
N GLY A 7 -8.21 8.64 12.76
CA GLY A 7 -8.05 8.77 11.31
C GLY A 7 -7.87 7.40 10.69
N ILE A 8 -8.76 6.99 9.79
CA ILE A 8 -8.63 5.75 9.05
C ILE A 8 -8.08 6.12 7.67
N LEU A 9 -6.80 5.85 7.43
CA LEU A 9 -6.11 6.28 6.22
C LEU A 9 -6.00 5.13 5.22
N PHE A 10 -6.59 5.28 4.05
CA PHE A 10 -6.70 4.26 3.00
C PHE A 10 -6.61 4.86 1.59
N GLY A 11 -6.50 3.99 0.57
CA GLY A 11 -6.31 4.37 -0.83
C GLY A 11 -4.83 4.32 -1.25
N GLY A 12 -4.30 5.41 -1.78
CA GLY A 12 -2.91 5.58 -2.16
C GLY A 12 -2.60 5.28 -3.64
N SER A 13 -1.33 5.43 -4.01
CA SER A 13 -0.82 5.28 -5.38
C SER A 13 -0.44 3.84 -5.74
N SER A 14 -0.55 2.91 -4.80
CA SER A 14 -0.21 1.51 -4.99
C SER A 14 -1.23 0.77 -5.86
N ARG A 15 -0.79 -0.30 -6.53
CA ARG A 15 -1.68 -1.24 -7.21
C ARG A 15 -2.59 -2.03 -6.26
N GLU A 16 -2.32 -1.95 -4.95
CA GLU A 16 -3.11 -2.57 -3.89
C GLU A 16 -4.13 -1.60 -3.25
N ARG A 17 -4.37 -0.42 -3.84
CA ARG A 17 -5.27 0.62 -3.29
C ARG A 17 -6.72 0.15 -3.12
N GLU A 18 -7.19 -0.77 -3.96
CA GLU A 18 -8.53 -1.35 -3.82
C GLU A 18 -8.65 -2.14 -2.51
N ILE A 19 -7.65 -2.95 -2.20
CA ILE A 19 -7.58 -3.70 -0.93
C ILE A 19 -7.46 -2.73 0.25
N SER A 20 -6.66 -1.68 0.09
CA SER A 20 -6.54 -0.59 1.07
C SER A 20 -7.90 0.07 1.34
N PHE A 21 -8.67 0.34 0.30
CA PHE A 21 -10.00 0.92 0.41
C PHE A 21 -10.95 -0.01 1.19
N ALA A 22 -10.97 -1.32 0.86
CA ALA A 22 -11.77 -2.31 1.60
C ALA A 22 -11.34 -2.42 3.06
N GLY A 23 -10.03 -2.39 3.33
CA GLY A 23 -9.48 -2.36 4.68
C GLY A 23 -9.97 -1.16 5.46
N GLY A 24 -9.94 0.04 4.86
CA GLY A 24 -10.45 1.27 5.46
C GLY A 24 -11.92 1.18 5.83
N ARG A 25 -12.75 0.66 4.94
CA ARG A 25 -14.17 0.41 5.21
C ARG A 25 -14.35 -0.60 6.35
N THR A 26 -13.62 -1.71 6.32
CA THR A 26 -13.70 -2.73 7.37
C THR A 26 -13.37 -2.15 8.74
N VAL A 27 -12.32 -1.34 8.84
CA VAL A 27 -11.95 -0.66 10.10
C VAL A 27 -13.06 0.30 10.52
N PHE A 28 -13.58 1.12 9.59
CA PHE A 28 -14.67 2.05 9.87
C PHE A 28 -15.91 1.34 10.42
N ASP A 29 -16.32 0.22 9.83
CA ASP A 29 -17.49 -0.54 10.22
C ASP A 29 -17.34 -1.18 11.61
N ASN A 30 -16.15 -1.69 11.93
CA ASN A 30 -15.88 -2.45 13.15
C ASN A 30 -15.30 -1.62 14.30
N LEU A 31 -15.01 -0.33 14.09
CA LEU A 31 -14.54 0.54 15.16
C LEU A 31 -15.65 0.75 16.19
N ASP A 32 -15.34 0.59 17.48
CA ASP A 32 -16.28 0.87 18.56
C ASP A 32 -16.60 2.37 18.64
N LYS A 33 -17.73 2.74 18.04
CA LYS A 33 -18.17 4.15 17.96
C LYS A 33 -18.66 4.71 19.29
N SER A 34 -18.71 3.92 20.36
CA SER A 34 -18.95 4.43 21.72
C SER A 34 -17.70 5.10 22.30
N LEU A 35 -16.51 4.59 21.95
CA LEU A 35 -15.21 5.04 22.43
C LEU A 35 -14.48 5.93 21.43
N PHE A 36 -14.65 5.67 20.14
CA PHE A 36 -13.91 6.28 19.06
C PHE A 36 -14.79 7.08 18.12
N GLU A 37 -14.23 8.14 17.58
CA GLU A 37 -14.77 8.87 16.44
C GLU A 37 -13.96 8.51 15.19
N ALA A 38 -14.60 7.89 14.21
CA ALA A 38 -13.96 7.50 12.97
C ALA A 38 -13.86 8.69 12.01
N VAL A 39 -12.64 8.99 11.55
CA VAL A 39 -12.33 10.06 10.61
C VAL A 39 -11.83 9.41 9.33
N PRO A 40 -12.65 9.26 8.27
CA PRO A 40 -12.24 8.61 7.03
C PRO A 40 -11.31 9.52 6.22
N LEU A 41 -10.08 9.09 6.04
CA LEU A 41 -9.02 9.80 5.32
C LEU A 41 -8.67 9.02 4.05
N PHE A 42 -9.09 9.54 2.92
CA PHE A 42 -8.79 8.94 1.61
C PHE A 42 -7.58 9.64 0.98
N LEU A 43 -6.61 8.84 0.55
CA LEU A 43 -5.48 9.28 -0.23
C LEU A 43 -5.70 8.82 -1.68
N ASP A 44 -5.83 9.75 -2.61
CA ASP A 44 -5.97 9.38 -4.02
C ASP A 44 -4.61 8.97 -4.65
N SER A 45 -4.63 8.52 -5.90
CA SER A 45 -3.41 8.07 -6.59
C SER A 45 -2.45 9.22 -6.93
N LEU A 46 -2.89 10.47 -6.86
CA LEU A 46 -2.07 11.66 -7.06
C LEU A 46 -1.50 12.22 -5.74
N GLY A 47 -1.80 11.58 -4.60
CA GLY A 47 -1.32 11.98 -3.28
C GLY A 47 -2.16 13.08 -2.63
N GLN A 48 -3.39 13.34 -3.11
CA GLN A 48 -4.31 14.27 -2.47
C GLN A 48 -4.95 13.61 -1.25
N LEU A 49 -4.84 14.26 -0.08
CA LEU A 49 -5.46 13.80 1.15
C LEU A 49 -6.87 14.42 1.27
N ILE A 50 -7.87 13.58 1.43
CA ILE A 50 -9.29 13.97 1.45
C ILE A 50 -9.94 13.44 2.72
N LEU A 51 -10.57 14.32 3.50
CA LEU A 51 -11.54 13.93 4.51
C LEU A 51 -12.79 13.49 3.74
N LEU A 52 -12.96 12.19 3.58
CA LEU A 52 -13.99 11.61 2.75
C LEU A 52 -15.34 11.69 3.48
N ASP A 53 -16.38 12.10 2.77
CA ASP A 53 -17.73 11.96 3.28
C ASP A 53 -18.07 10.48 3.43
N TRP A 54 -18.45 10.06 4.62
CA TRP A 54 -18.57 8.64 4.99
C TRP A 54 -19.46 7.78 4.06
N PRO A 55 -20.51 8.28 3.35
CA PRO A 55 -21.28 7.45 2.43
C PRO A 55 -20.46 6.94 1.24
N TYR A 56 -19.37 7.63 0.89
CA TYR A 56 -18.49 7.19 -0.20
C TYR A 56 -17.67 5.95 0.15
N LEU A 57 -17.50 5.60 1.43
CA LEU A 57 -16.91 4.31 1.83
C LEU A 57 -17.66 3.10 1.24
N TYR A 58 -18.94 3.25 0.95
CA TYR A 58 -19.82 2.20 0.42
C TYR A 58 -20.07 2.33 -1.08
N LYS A 59 -19.56 3.38 -1.73
CA LYS A 59 -19.70 3.59 -3.17
C LYS A 59 -18.52 3.08 -4.00
N GLY A 60 -17.35 2.87 -3.36
CA GLY A 60 -16.22 2.16 -3.97
C GLY A 60 -16.47 0.67 -3.87
N THR A 61 -16.60 -0.02 -5.00
CA THR A 61 -16.76 -1.47 -5.03
C THR A 61 -15.45 -2.10 -5.42
N ILE A 62 -15.04 -3.12 -4.66
CA ILE A 62 -13.92 -3.98 -5.01
C ILE A 62 -14.50 -5.34 -5.33
N ARG A 63 -13.98 -6.00 -6.35
CA ARG A 63 -14.51 -7.26 -6.88
C ARG A 63 -14.80 -8.31 -5.80
N ASP A 64 -13.93 -8.40 -4.78
CA ASP A 64 -13.99 -9.46 -3.76
C ASP A 64 -14.52 -8.97 -2.41
N PHE A 65 -14.83 -7.67 -2.25
CA PHE A 65 -15.23 -7.04 -0.99
C PHE A 65 -16.39 -6.07 -1.20
N TYR A 66 -17.51 -6.59 -1.65
CA TYR A 66 -18.72 -5.79 -1.86
C TYR A 66 -19.27 -5.23 -0.55
N PRO A 67 -19.76 -3.99 -0.55
CA PRO A 67 -20.58 -3.50 0.55
C PRO A 67 -21.87 -4.31 0.68
N PRO A 68 -22.62 -4.19 1.77
CA PRO A 68 -23.96 -4.75 1.87
C PRO A 68 -24.84 -4.37 0.67
N VAL A 69 -25.73 -5.27 0.27
CA VAL A 69 -26.54 -5.14 -0.97
C VAL A 69 -27.24 -3.78 -1.09
N ASP A 70 -27.73 -3.24 0.04
CA ASP A 70 -28.42 -1.95 0.09
C ASP A 70 -27.54 -0.74 -0.28
N PHE A 71 -26.23 -0.93 -0.30
CA PHE A 71 -25.24 0.12 -0.64
C PHE A 71 -24.55 -0.11 -1.97
N LEU A 72 -24.86 -1.23 -2.68
CA LEU A 72 -24.30 -1.48 -4.00
C LEU A 72 -24.85 -0.44 -5.00
N PRO A 73 -23.99 0.24 -5.76
CA PRO A 73 -24.46 1.10 -6.83
C PRO A 73 -25.04 0.25 -7.98
N ASP A 74 -26.12 0.71 -8.58
CA ASP A 74 -26.76 0.05 -9.73
C ASP A 74 -25.84 -0.05 -10.96
N SER A 75 -24.82 0.80 -11.01
CA SER A 75 -23.80 0.82 -12.07
C SER A 75 -22.48 1.39 -11.55
N PRO A 76 -21.35 1.11 -12.21
CA PRO A 76 -20.09 1.79 -11.91
C PRO A 76 -20.28 3.31 -11.94
N ASN A 77 -19.88 3.97 -10.87
CA ASN A 77 -20.03 5.42 -10.73
C ASN A 77 -18.67 6.12 -10.83
N GLY A 78 -18.69 7.43 -11.07
CA GLY A 78 -17.48 8.22 -11.22
C GLY A 78 -16.54 8.18 -10.00
N PHE A 79 -17.10 7.96 -8.81
CA PHE A 79 -16.27 7.81 -7.60
C PHE A 79 -15.49 6.48 -7.61
N GLN A 80 -16.08 5.38 -8.07
CA GLN A 80 -15.38 4.11 -8.20
C GLN A 80 -14.17 4.24 -9.15
N VAL A 81 -14.37 4.85 -10.30
CA VAL A 81 -13.28 5.12 -11.25
C VAL A 81 -12.19 5.97 -10.60
N TYR A 82 -12.57 7.02 -9.90
CA TYR A 82 -11.62 7.88 -9.17
C TYR A 82 -10.84 7.13 -8.08
N ALA A 83 -11.50 6.29 -7.29
CA ALA A 83 -10.87 5.53 -6.22
C ALA A 83 -9.94 4.42 -6.74
N GLU A 84 -10.26 3.82 -7.89
CA GLU A 84 -9.58 2.65 -8.44
C GLU A 84 -8.54 2.96 -9.52
N SER A 85 -8.56 4.14 -10.15
CA SER A 85 -7.63 4.50 -11.24
C SER A 85 -6.27 4.95 -10.73
N LEU A 86 -5.20 4.54 -11.44
CA LEU A 86 -3.85 5.08 -11.29
C LEU A 86 -3.55 6.21 -12.27
N ASP A 87 -4.27 6.26 -13.38
CA ASP A 87 -4.08 7.21 -14.48
C ASP A 87 -5.17 8.29 -14.42
N LEU A 88 -5.21 9.05 -13.32
CA LEU A 88 -6.16 10.14 -13.15
C LEU A 88 -5.70 11.39 -13.90
N ASP A 89 -6.63 12.04 -14.60
CA ASP A 89 -6.47 13.43 -14.99
C ASP A 89 -6.50 14.34 -13.76
N ALA A 90 -5.50 15.23 -13.63
CA ALA A 90 -5.34 16.05 -12.44
C ALA A 90 -6.53 17.01 -12.21
N SER A 91 -7.15 17.52 -13.28
CA SER A 91 -8.29 18.43 -13.20
C SER A 91 -9.56 17.69 -12.79
N GLU A 92 -9.74 16.47 -13.27
CA GLU A 92 -10.84 15.61 -12.88
C GLU A 92 -10.68 15.12 -11.42
N ALA A 93 -9.47 14.73 -11.03
CA ALA A 93 -9.16 14.34 -9.65
C ALA A 93 -9.45 15.49 -8.66
N GLU A 94 -9.08 16.72 -8.99
CA GLU A 94 -9.37 17.89 -8.17
C GLU A 94 -10.88 18.13 -8.01
N ARG A 95 -11.61 18.02 -9.11
CA ARG A 95 -13.08 18.14 -9.10
C ARG A 95 -13.73 17.03 -8.26
N MET A 96 -13.26 15.79 -8.42
CA MET A 96 -13.77 14.66 -7.64
C MET A 96 -13.44 14.79 -6.17
N ALA A 97 -12.22 15.19 -5.81
CA ALA A 97 -11.83 15.41 -4.43
C ALA A 97 -12.78 16.37 -3.69
N HIS A 98 -13.18 17.45 -4.37
CA HIS A 98 -14.16 18.41 -3.83
C HIS A 98 -15.60 17.88 -3.80
N ALA A 99 -15.96 16.97 -4.71
CA ALA A 99 -17.31 16.41 -4.78
C ALA A 99 -17.54 15.32 -3.71
N VAL A 100 -16.48 14.63 -3.25
CA VAL A 100 -16.60 13.48 -2.35
C VAL A 100 -16.22 13.78 -0.91
N GLY A 101 -15.71 14.99 -0.65
CA GLY A 101 -15.29 15.37 0.69
C GLY A 101 -14.52 16.68 0.71
N LYS A 102 -13.70 16.85 1.74
CA LYS A 102 -12.87 18.04 1.94
C LYS A 102 -11.40 17.73 1.77
N LYS A 103 -10.74 18.39 0.82
CA LYS A 103 -9.30 18.30 0.65
C LYS A 103 -8.57 18.84 1.89
N LEU A 104 -7.57 18.12 2.36
CA LEU A 104 -6.78 18.45 3.54
C LEU A 104 -5.31 18.65 3.17
N SER A 105 -4.62 19.45 3.98
CA SER A 105 -3.17 19.42 4.06
C SER A 105 -2.73 18.51 5.23
N TRP A 106 -1.53 17.93 5.10
CA TRP A 106 -0.97 17.06 6.14
C TRP A 106 -0.81 17.78 7.50
N GLN A 107 -0.56 19.10 7.49
CA GLN A 107 -0.48 19.92 8.69
C GLN A 107 -1.79 19.96 9.52
N GLN A 108 -2.91 19.64 8.90
CA GLN A 108 -4.21 19.63 9.58
C GLN A 108 -4.47 18.35 10.37
N LEU A 109 -3.75 17.25 10.07
CA LEU A 109 -3.98 15.95 10.72
C LEU A 109 -3.91 15.99 12.25
N PRO A 110 -2.91 16.63 12.90
CA PRO A 110 -2.83 16.67 14.37
C PRO A 110 -4.04 17.35 15.02
N HIS A 111 -4.76 18.19 14.27
CA HIS A 111 -5.95 18.86 14.75
C HIS A 111 -7.24 18.06 14.53
N LEU A 112 -7.20 17.10 13.61
CA LEU A 112 -8.35 16.29 13.21
C LEU A 112 -8.36 14.90 13.84
N THR A 113 -7.19 14.36 14.16
CA THR A 113 -7.03 12.99 14.65
C THR A 113 -6.11 12.94 15.85
N ASP A 114 -6.40 12.03 16.77
CA ASP A 114 -5.55 11.71 17.92
C ASP A 114 -4.66 10.51 17.62
N PHE A 115 -5.07 9.69 16.63
CA PHE A 115 -4.36 8.50 16.16
C PHE A 115 -4.74 8.23 14.69
N VAL A 116 -3.82 7.67 13.90
CA VAL A 116 -4.09 7.24 12.52
C VAL A 116 -3.93 5.73 12.38
N PHE A 117 -4.99 5.05 11.95
CA PHE A 117 -4.97 3.66 11.56
C PHE A 117 -4.59 3.56 10.08
N LEU A 118 -3.46 2.91 9.78
CA LEU A 118 -2.93 2.77 8.43
C LEU A 118 -3.53 1.54 7.76
N CYS A 119 -4.30 1.76 6.70
CA CYS A 119 -4.84 0.72 5.83
C CYS A 119 -4.19 0.69 4.45
N LEU A 120 -3.15 1.51 4.21
CA LEU A 120 -2.44 1.51 2.94
C LEU A 120 -1.53 0.28 2.81
N HIS A 121 -1.40 -0.21 1.59
CA HIS A 121 -0.57 -1.34 1.23
C HIS A 121 0.48 -0.97 0.17
N GLY A 122 1.61 -1.68 0.18
CA GLY A 122 2.68 -1.53 -0.80
C GLY A 122 3.46 -0.22 -0.68
N PRO A 123 3.99 0.29 -1.80
CA PRO A 123 4.74 1.54 -1.83
C PRO A 123 3.96 2.70 -1.22
N ASP A 124 4.68 3.61 -0.59
CA ASP A 124 4.22 4.75 0.21
C ASP A 124 3.55 4.34 1.54
N GLY A 125 2.71 3.31 1.58
CA GLY A 125 2.02 2.85 2.79
C GLY A 125 2.88 2.01 3.74
N GLU A 126 3.75 1.14 3.18
CA GLU A 126 4.52 0.17 3.96
C GLU A 126 6.05 0.36 3.85
N ASP A 127 6.52 1.44 3.24
CA ASP A 127 7.95 1.65 2.95
C ASP A 127 8.66 2.70 3.81
N GLY A 128 8.00 3.20 4.84
CA GLY A 128 8.54 4.18 5.78
C GLY A 128 8.28 5.65 5.40
N ARG A 129 7.79 5.94 4.21
CA ARG A 129 7.54 7.32 3.76
C ARG A 129 6.39 7.97 4.50
N LEU A 130 5.26 7.29 4.55
CA LEU A 130 4.09 7.78 5.26
C LEU A 130 4.34 7.80 6.78
N GLN A 131 5.02 6.78 7.30
CA GLN A 131 5.44 6.75 8.70
C GLN A 131 6.31 7.97 9.05
N GLY A 132 7.28 8.30 8.19
CA GLY A 132 8.12 9.49 8.37
C GLY A 132 7.34 10.80 8.33
N LEU A 133 6.34 10.89 7.47
CA LEU A 133 5.46 12.05 7.40
C LEU A 133 4.62 12.21 8.67
N LEU A 134 4.03 11.11 9.16
CA LEU A 134 3.24 11.12 10.38
C LEU A 134 4.09 11.42 11.62
N GLU A 135 5.30 10.87 11.71
CA GLU A 135 6.25 11.19 12.79
C GLU A 135 6.69 12.66 12.76
N PHE A 136 6.92 13.21 11.56
CA PHE A 136 7.25 14.64 11.41
C PHE A 136 6.15 15.54 11.95
N TYR A 137 4.88 15.19 11.72
CA TYR A 137 3.72 15.92 12.27
C TYR A 137 3.31 15.46 13.66
N ARG A 138 4.05 14.52 14.29
CA ARG A 138 3.78 14.00 15.63
C ARG A 138 2.38 13.37 15.76
N VAL A 139 1.93 12.71 14.71
CA VAL A 139 0.66 11.96 14.68
C VAL A 139 0.95 10.51 15.00
N PRO A 140 0.45 9.96 16.11
CA PRO A 140 0.56 8.53 16.41
C PRO A 140 -0.17 7.69 15.36
N TYR A 141 0.37 6.52 15.04
CA TYR A 141 -0.19 5.65 14.01
C TYR A 141 -0.02 4.16 14.33
N SER A 142 -0.77 3.30 13.63
CA SER A 142 -0.68 1.84 13.74
C SER A 142 0.48 1.28 12.91
N GLY A 143 1.07 0.17 13.38
CA GLY A 143 2.06 -0.59 12.63
C GLY A 143 3.51 -0.28 12.99
N SER A 144 4.42 -0.67 12.11
CA SER A 144 5.87 -0.50 12.30
C SER A 144 6.32 0.94 12.02
N GLY A 145 7.35 1.39 12.73
CA GLY A 145 7.99 2.68 12.46
C GLY A 145 8.79 2.70 11.15
N ILE A 146 9.42 3.84 10.86
CA ILE A 146 10.12 4.13 9.59
C ILE A 146 11.08 3.01 9.20
N PHE A 147 12.01 2.65 10.11
CA PHE A 147 13.03 1.66 9.80
C PHE A 147 12.45 0.27 9.57
N GLY A 148 11.52 -0.17 10.43
CA GLY A 148 10.85 -1.47 10.30
C GLY A 148 10.10 -1.60 8.98
N SER A 149 9.36 -0.57 8.58
CA SER A 149 8.64 -0.50 7.32
C SER A 149 9.58 -0.52 6.11
N ALA A 150 10.59 0.35 6.09
CA ALA A 150 11.55 0.45 4.99
C ALA A 150 12.38 -0.83 4.78
N ALA A 151 12.77 -1.48 5.88
CA ALA A 151 13.49 -2.76 5.82
C ALA A 151 12.57 -3.91 5.43
N GLY A 152 11.34 -3.94 5.98
CA GLY A 152 10.36 -5.00 5.79
C GLY A 152 9.87 -5.11 4.36
N ILE A 153 9.57 -4.01 3.70
CA ILE A 153 9.06 -4.04 2.31
C ILE A 153 10.10 -4.53 1.31
N HIS A 154 11.39 -4.31 1.57
CA HIS A 154 12.45 -4.68 0.66
C HIS A 154 12.95 -6.11 0.90
N LYS A 155 12.34 -7.10 0.23
CA LYS A 155 12.58 -8.54 0.44
C LYS A 155 14.05 -8.96 0.53
N GLY A 156 14.91 -8.40 -0.31
CA GLY A 156 16.33 -8.72 -0.29
C GLY A 156 17.04 -8.15 0.94
N ARG A 157 16.75 -6.90 1.34
CA ARG A 157 17.32 -6.28 2.53
C ARG A 157 16.81 -6.92 3.81
N GLN A 158 15.51 -7.21 3.87
CA GLN A 158 14.90 -7.96 4.97
C GLN A 158 15.64 -9.29 5.20
N LYS A 159 15.84 -10.09 4.13
CA LYS A 159 16.58 -11.36 4.21
C LYS A 159 18.05 -11.20 4.63
N GLN A 160 18.71 -10.14 4.19
CA GLN A 160 20.07 -9.84 4.63
C GLN A 160 20.10 -9.58 6.15
N LEU A 161 19.24 -8.70 6.65
CA LEU A 161 19.12 -8.40 8.08
C LEU A 161 18.78 -9.66 8.90
N MET A 162 17.81 -10.46 8.43
CA MET A 162 17.44 -11.72 9.10
C MET A 162 18.63 -12.68 9.19
N ARG A 163 19.41 -12.82 8.11
CA ARG A 163 20.59 -13.68 8.10
C ARG A 163 21.68 -13.17 9.05
N ASP A 164 21.92 -11.87 9.08
CA ASP A 164 22.90 -11.25 9.98
C ASP A 164 22.53 -11.41 11.45
N MET A 165 21.22 -11.58 11.71
CA MET A 165 20.67 -11.91 13.04
C MET A 165 20.54 -13.42 13.30
N ASN A 166 21.12 -14.27 12.46
CA ASN A 166 21.09 -15.73 12.54
C ASN A 166 19.69 -16.38 12.38
N PHE A 167 18.73 -15.69 11.76
CA PHE A 167 17.47 -16.32 11.37
C PHE A 167 17.69 -17.17 10.11
N PRO A 168 17.05 -18.34 10.00
CA PRO A 168 17.09 -19.15 8.80
C PRO A 168 16.37 -18.45 7.65
N VAL A 169 17.08 -18.25 6.55
CA VAL A 169 16.50 -17.69 5.32
C VAL A 169 16.84 -18.59 4.13
N PRO A 170 15.94 -18.78 3.18
CA PRO A 170 16.25 -19.53 1.97
C PRO A 170 17.36 -18.81 1.17
N PRO A 171 18.17 -19.54 0.40
CA PRO A 171 19.13 -18.94 -0.52
C PRO A 171 18.45 -17.91 -1.43
N PHE A 172 19.11 -16.81 -1.70
CA PHE A 172 18.59 -15.77 -2.58
C PHE A 172 19.72 -14.95 -3.21
N ALA A 173 19.41 -14.39 -4.37
CA ALA A 173 20.21 -13.36 -5.04
C ALA A 173 19.38 -12.09 -5.18
N LEU A 174 20.03 -10.94 -5.10
CA LEU A 174 19.42 -9.64 -5.36
C LEU A 174 20.08 -9.04 -6.60
N ILE A 175 19.30 -8.83 -7.65
CA ILE A 175 19.78 -8.30 -8.93
C ILE A 175 19.19 -6.90 -9.10
N SER A 176 20.06 -5.90 -9.27
CA SER A 176 19.61 -4.54 -9.59
C SER A 176 19.25 -4.42 -11.07
N ARG A 177 18.40 -3.40 -11.39
CA ARG A 177 18.09 -3.08 -12.79
C ARG A 177 19.36 -2.82 -13.61
N GLU A 178 20.36 -2.17 -13.02
CA GLU A 178 21.64 -1.87 -13.68
C GLU A 178 22.42 -3.15 -14.02
N GLN A 179 22.49 -4.09 -13.08
CA GLN A 179 23.13 -5.40 -13.32
C GLN A 179 22.40 -6.18 -14.41
N TRP A 180 21.06 -6.15 -14.40
CA TRP A 180 20.24 -6.81 -15.41
C TRP A 180 20.42 -6.24 -16.81
N LEU A 181 20.55 -4.92 -16.95
CA LEU A 181 20.68 -4.24 -18.24
C LEU A 181 22.11 -4.22 -18.81
N ARG A 182 23.11 -4.75 -18.09
CA ARG A 182 24.49 -4.81 -18.61
C ARG A 182 24.66 -5.92 -19.65
N PRO A 183 25.50 -5.70 -20.71
CA PRO A 183 25.75 -6.72 -21.74
C PRO A 183 26.35 -8.03 -21.25
N GLN A 184 26.81 -8.09 -19.99
CA GLN A 184 27.45 -9.25 -19.35
C GLN A 184 26.44 -10.07 -18.50
N ASN A 185 25.20 -10.09 -18.89
CA ASN A 185 24.11 -10.76 -18.13
C ASN A 185 24.35 -12.28 -17.93
N SER A 186 25.12 -12.92 -18.78
CA SER A 186 25.53 -14.31 -18.57
C SER A 186 26.26 -14.55 -17.23
N ALA A 187 26.99 -13.54 -16.73
CA ALA A 187 27.61 -13.62 -15.41
C ALA A 187 26.61 -13.51 -14.26
N ALA A 188 25.50 -12.80 -14.45
CA ALA A 188 24.42 -12.72 -13.46
C ALA A 188 23.62 -14.03 -13.40
N LEU A 189 23.43 -14.72 -14.53
CA LEU A 189 22.79 -16.03 -14.59
C LEU A 189 23.71 -17.12 -14.01
N GLY A 190 25.00 -17.10 -14.29
CA GLY A 190 25.98 -18.01 -13.67
C GLY A 190 26.05 -17.83 -12.14
N PHE A 191 25.87 -16.62 -11.63
CA PHE A 191 25.75 -16.37 -10.19
C PHE A 191 24.49 -17.01 -9.59
N LEU A 192 23.39 -17.10 -10.34
CA LEU A 192 22.16 -17.77 -9.91
C LEU A 192 22.39 -19.29 -9.82
N ASP A 193 23.05 -19.91 -10.78
CA ASP A 193 23.35 -21.33 -10.79
C ASP A 193 24.18 -21.76 -9.57
N GLU A 194 25.16 -20.97 -9.19
CA GLU A 194 26.04 -21.29 -8.06
C GLU A 194 25.39 -21.10 -6.69
N LYS A 195 24.46 -20.17 -6.57
CA LYS A 195 23.93 -19.71 -5.25
C LYS A 195 22.47 -20.03 -5.01
N VAL A 196 21.69 -20.18 -6.06
CA VAL A 196 20.24 -20.41 -5.95
C VAL A 196 19.85 -21.54 -6.89
N PRO A 197 19.71 -22.77 -6.39
CA PRO A 197 19.35 -23.92 -7.23
C PRO A 197 17.93 -23.78 -7.80
N PHE A 198 17.71 -24.36 -8.99
CA PHE A 198 16.37 -24.54 -9.54
C PHE A 198 15.56 -25.57 -8.72
N SER A 199 14.26 -25.45 -8.49
CA SER A 199 13.37 -24.39 -9.02
C SER A 199 13.52 -23.11 -8.22
N LEU A 200 13.46 -21.97 -8.87
CA LEU A 200 13.59 -20.68 -8.21
C LEU A 200 12.38 -19.78 -8.43
N VAL A 201 12.20 -18.80 -7.57
CA VAL A 201 11.13 -17.83 -7.64
C VAL A 201 11.70 -16.43 -7.82
N VAL A 202 11.41 -15.83 -8.96
CA VAL A 202 11.74 -14.43 -9.24
C VAL A 202 10.64 -13.54 -8.65
N LYS A 203 11.03 -12.50 -7.92
CA LYS A 203 10.08 -11.57 -7.29
C LYS A 203 10.57 -10.13 -7.42
N SER A 204 9.66 -9.21 -7.58
CA SER A 204 9.96 -7.81 -7.34
C SER A 204 10.43 -7.60 -5.88
N ALA A 205 11.50 -6.82 -5.69
CA ALA A 205 12.07 -6.59 -4.37
C ALA A 205 11.13 -5.83 -3.42
N ARG A 206 10.21 -4.99 -3.96
CA ARG A 206 9.39 -4.05 -3.18
C ARG A 206 7.89 -4.12 -3.44
N GLN A 207 7.39 -5.03 -4.28
CA GLN A 207 5.96 -5.18 -4.54
C GLN A 207 5.33 -6.24 -3.63
N GLY A 208 4.08 -6.03 -3.22
CA GLY A 208 3.26 -6.98 -2.47
C GLY A 208 2.39 -7.87 -3.39
N SER A 209 1.44 -8.60 -2.79
CA SER A 209 0.33 -9.33 -3.45
C SER A 209 0.70 -10.17 -4.67
N SER A 210 1.85 -10.81 -4.66
CA SER A 210 2.36 -11.61 -5.79
C SER A 210 2.57 -10.84 -7.11
N ILE A 211 2.57 -9.51 -7.08
CA ILE A 211 2.83 -8.68 -8.26
C ILE A 211 4.29 -8.90 -8.70
N GLY A 212 4.46 -9.31 -9.96
CA GLY A 212 5.78 -9.60 -10.53
C GLY A 212 6.46 -10.83 -9.90
N VAL A 213 5.69 -11.83 -9.51
CA VAL A 213 6.19 -13.14 -9.05
C VAL A 213 6.13 -14.14 -10.19
N THR A 214 7.25 -14.78 -10.48
CA THR A 214 7.37 -15.85 -11.50
C THR A 214 8.12 -17.04 -10.91
N VAL A 215 7.65 -18.25 -11.21
CA VAL A 215 8.31 -19.49 -10.81
C VAL A 215 9.03 -20.06 -12.03
N LEU A 216 10.35 -20.22 -11.93
CA LEU A 216 11.18 -20.87 -12.94
C LEU A 216 11.50 -22.29 -12.45
N LYS A 217 11.09 -23.30 -13.23
CA LYS A 217 11.29 -24.72 -12.90
C LYS A 217 12.58 -25.26 -13.47
N GLU A 218 13.02 -24.72 -14.57
CA GLU A 218 14.22 -25.12 -15.31
C GLU A 218 14.98 -23.86 -15.76
N GLN A 219 16.22 -24.03 -16.18
CA GLN A 219 17.03 -22.95 -16.74
C GLN A 219 16.53 -22.63 -18.15
N ASP A 220 15.53 -21.80 -18.24
CA ASP A 220 14.99 -21.30 -19.51
C ASP A 220 15.40 -19.82 -19.66
N GLU A 221 16.41 -19.58 -20.51
CA GLU A 221 16.89 -18.21 -20.79
C GLU A 221 15.82 -17.31 -21.42
N ALA A 222 14.80 -17.90 -22.04
CA ALA A 222 13.69 -17.15 -22.63
C ALA A 222 12.62 -16.72 -21.60
N ALA A 223 12.64 -17.31 -20.40
CA ALA A 223 11.67 -17.00 -19.34
C ALA A 223 12.16 -15.91 -18.36
N LEU A 224 13.40 -15.48 -18.48
CA LEU A 224 14.02 -14.41 -17.72
C LEU A 224 14.01 -13.10 -18.51
#